data_dfc47e81f170c24cccb20152e5e2b1ef
#
_entry.id   dfc47e81f170c24cccb20152e5e2b1ef
#
_cell.length_a   1.000
_cell.length_b   1.000
_cell.length_c   1.000
_cell.angle_alpha   90.00
_cell.angle_beta   90.00
_cell.angle_gamma   90.00
#
_symmetry.space_group_name_H-M   'P 1'
#
loop_
_entity.id
_entity.type
_entity.pdbx_description
1 polymer ?
#
loop_
_entity_poly.entity_id
_entity_poly.type
_entity_poly.pdbx_seq_one_letter_code
_entity_poly.pdbx_strand_id
1 'polypeptide(L)'
;MPTNADLTMKIDLAVVMTGTYITTFSGGVPTSASISLIMAPYQIQLDFSGSGVNYASTLSMKLNSQEIMGYTMAMKYASDMKSVEQISGSVRMPPIRFDGWVNAQAMIVAMSDSTKRLDVAYLNSQMGVVVVQTSDDAQLGTLAFKLYTDPETGIKSPQVAVVYSDGSWEWLADILSGSGTKSSFTRWSQPR
;
A
#
# COMPACT_ATOMS: atom_id res chain seq x y z
N MET A 1 -4.76 -30.47 3.20
CA MET A 1 -5.37 -29.14 3.47
C MET A 1 -6.52 -28.92 2.51
N PRO A 2 -7.63 -28.32 2.91
CA PRO A 2 -8.72 -28.00 1.98
C PRO A 2 -8.21 -27.03 0.92
N THR A 3 -8.53 -27.31 -0.34
CA THR A 3 -8.22 -26.44 -1.49
C THR A 3 -9.35 -25.46 -1.78
N ASN A 4 -10.50 -25.69 -1.16
CA ASN A 4 -11.68 -24.84 -1.29
C ASN A 4 -12.49 -24.90 0.01
N ALA A 5 -13.03 -23.78 0.45
CA ALA A 5 -13.92 -23.67 1.58
C ALA A 5 -14.93 -22.55 1.35
N ASP A 6 -16.20 -22.82 1.68
CA ASP A 6 -17.26 -21.82 1.71
C ASP A 6 -17.62 -21.49 3.15
N LEU A 7 -17.79 -20.21 3.43
CA LEU A 7 -18.19 -19.67 4.71
C LEU A 7 -19.55 -18.99 4.58
N THR A 8 -20.46 -19.31 5.50
CA THR A 8 -21.73 -18.59 5.63
C THR A 8 -21.97 -18.29 7.10
N MET A 9 -22.14 -17.01 7.42
CA MET A 9 -22.54 -16.56 8.76
C MET A 9 -23.99 -16.08 8.74
N LYS A 10 -24.76 -16.51 9.73
CA LYS A 10 -26.17 -16.13 9.91
C LYS A 10 -26.39 -15.52 11.27
N ILE A 11 -27.27 -14.52 11.36
CA ILE A 11 -27.84 -13.96 12.58
C ILE A 11 -29.36 -14.05 12.45
N ASP A 12 -30.03 -14.69 13.41
CA ASP A 12 -31.48 -14.90 13.41
C ASP A 12 -31.98 -15.49 12.06
N LEU A 13 -31.26 -16.52 11.57
CA LEU A 13 -31.50 -17.20 10.27
C LEU A 13 -31.22 -16.35 9.01
N ALA A 14 -31.00 -15.04 9.13
CA ALA A 14 -30.60 -14.20 8.02
C ALA A 14 -29.10 -14.35 7.73
N VAL A 15 -28.74 -14.54 6.46
CA VAL A 15 -27.33 -14.56 6.03
C VAL A 15 -26.79 -13.14 6.09
N VAL A 16 -25.77 -12.91 6.92
CA VAL A 16 -25.12 -11.60 7.12
C VAL A 16 -23.75 -11.53 6.44
N MET A 17 -23.11 -12.68 6.21
CA MET A 17 -21.85 -12.76 5.51
C MET A 17 -21.74 -14.08 4.73
N THR A 18 -21.19 -14.00 3.53
CA THR A 18 -20.70 -15.15 2.77
C THR A 18 -19.24 -14.96 2.43
N GLY A 19 -18.52 -16.06 2.28
CA GLY A 19 -17.13 -16.02 1.87
C GLY A 19 -16.72 -17.30 1.15
N THR A 20 -15.71 -17.17 0.31
CA THR A 20 -15.05 -18.30 -0.34
C THR A 20 -13.55 -18.19 -0.13
N TYR A 21 -12.91 -19.33 0.04
CA TYR A 21 -11.46 -19.47 0.08
C TYR A 21 -11.05 -20.56 -0.90
N ILE A 22 -10.16 -20.22 -1.82
CA ILE A 22 -9.61 -21.16 -2.81
C ILE A 22 -8.09 -21.09 -2.73
N THR A 23 -7.40 -22.22 -2.71
CA THR A 23 -5.94 -22.26 -2.74
C THR A 23 -5.43 -23.39 -3.63
N THR A 24 -4.31 -23.17 -4.29
CA THR A 24 -3.61 -24.16 -5.08
C THR A 24 -2.24 -24.44 -4.49
N PHE A 25 -1.77 -25.66 -4.68
CA PHE A 25 -0.47 -26.11 -4.16
C PHE A 25 0.36 -26.75 -5.30
N SER A 26 1.68 -26.57 -5.19
CA SER A 26 2.66 -27.31 -5.98
C SER A 26 3.74 -27.81 -5.05
N GLY A 27 3.99 -29.12 -5.04
CA GLY A 27 4.98 -29.72 -4.13
C GLY A 27 4.71 -29.48 -2.64
N GLY A 28 3.42 -29.30 -2.23
CA GLY A 28 3.04 -29.01 -0.86
C GLY A 28 3.16 -27.54 -0.44
N VAL A 29 3.61 -26.66 -1.33
CA VAL A 29 3.72 -25.22 -1.11
C VAL A 29 2.56 -24.50 -1.77
N PRO A 30 1.87 -23.56 -1.07
CA PRO A 30 0.82 -22.75 -1.71
C PRO A 30 1.40 -21.91 -2.86
N THR A 31 0.81 -22.01 -4.04
CA THR A 31 1.18 -21.22 -5.22
C THR A 31 0.18 -20.11 -5.52
N SER A 32 -1.06 -20.27 -5.06
CA SER A 32 -2.04 -19.19 -5.08
C SER A 32 -3.05 -19.35 -3.94
N ALA A 33 -3.64 -18.25 -3.53
CA ALA A 33 -4.79 -18.21 -2.64
C ALA A 33 -5.72 -17.07 -3.07
N SER A 34 -7.04 -17.31 -2.98
CA SER A 34 -8.07 -16.31 -3.22
C SER A 34 -9.07 -16.35 -2.08
N ILE A 35 -9.38 -15.19 -1.54
CA ILE A 35 -10.38 -14.99 -0.47
C ILE A 35 -11.39 -13.98 -0.98
N SER A 36 -12.65 -14.33 -0.98
CA SER A 36 -13.76 -13.42 -1.27
C SER A 36 -14.70 -13.39 -0.09
N LEU A 37 -14.99 -12.20 0.43
CA LEU A 37 -15.95 -11.98 1.51
C LEU A 37 -17.01 -10.98 1.06
N ILE A 38 -18.27 -11.31 1.30
CA ILE A 38 -19.41 -10.43 1.02
C ILE A 38 -20.19 -10.26 2.31
N MET A 39 -20.21 -9.04 2.81
CA MET A 39 -20.98 -8.60 3.97
C MET A 39 -21.64 -7.28 3.59
N ALA A 40 -22.85 -7.38 3.07
CA ALA A 40 -23.55 -6.20 2.52
C ALA A 40 -23.52 -5.01 3.50
N PRO A 41 -23.17 -3.79 3.04
CA PRO A 41 -22.89 -3.38 1.67
C PRO A 41 -21.42 -3.55 1.21
N TYR A 42 -20.58 -4.23 1.98
CA TYR A 42 -19.15 -4.40 1.74
C TYR A 42 -18.84 -5.67 0.95
N GLN A 43 -17.83 -5.59 0.11
CA GLN A 43 -17.20 -6.71 -0.58
C GLN A 43 -15.68 -6.59 -0.45
N ILE A 44 -15.01 -7.69 -0.10
CA ILE A 44 -13.55 -7.76 0.03
C ILE A 44 -13.06 -8.93 -0.82
N GLN A 45 -12.09 -8.66 -1.68
CA GLN A 45 -11.38 -9.67 -2.48
C GLN A 45 -9.89 -9.54 -2.17
N LEU A 46 -9.25 -10.66 -1.80
CA LEU A 46 -7.82 -10.78 -1.60
C LEU A 46 -7.31 -11.94 -2.45
N ASP A 47 -6.37 -11.67 -3.34
CA ASP A 47 -5.70 -12.68 -4.14
C ASP A 47 -4.21 -12.67 -3.85
N PHE A 48 -3.62 -13.84 -3.86
CA PHE A 48 -2.21 -14.08 -3.69
C PHE A 48 -1.73 -15.10 -4.72
N SER A 49 -0.55 -14.87 -5.29
CA SER A 49 0.13 -15.85 -6.14
C SER A 49 1.64 -15.76 -5.96
N GLY A 50 2.33 -16.88 -6.17
CA GLY A 50 3.77 -16.91 -6.01
C GLY A 50 4.43 -18.04 -6.78
N SER A 51 5.64 -17.77 -7.25
CA SER A 51 6.48 -18.76 -7.91
C SER A 51 7.95 -18.39 -7.73
N GLY A 52 8.74 -19.35 -7.23
CA GLY A 52 10.15 -19.10 -6.91
C GLY A 52 10.29 -17.95 -5.92
N VAL A 53 11.04 -16.92 -6.30
CA VAL A 53 11.27 -15.72 -5.45
C VAL A 53 10.28 -14.59 -5.70
N ASN A 54 9.34 -14.75 -6.63
CA ASN A 54 8.40 -13.71 -7.03
C ASN A 54 7.00 -14.03 -6.48
N TYR A 55 6.41 -13.05 -5.82
CA TYR A 55 5.07 -13.12 -5.24
C TYR A 55 4.27 -11.89 -5.64
N ALA A 56 2.97 -12.09 -5.79
CA ALA A 56 2.03 -11.01 -6.05
C ALA A 56 0.83 -11.13 -5.11
N SER A 57 0.27 -9.99 -4.73
CA SER A 57 -0.94 -9.91 -3.93
C SER A 57 -1.79 -8.75 -4.39
N THR A 58 -3.10 -8.94 -4.41
CA THR A 58 -4.06 -7.88 -4.69
C THR A 58 -5.13 -7.85 -3.62
N LEU A 59 -5.57 -6.65 -3.22
CA LEU A 59 -6.72 -6.42 -2.38
C LEU A 59 -7.66 -5.48 -3.11
N SER A 60 -8.95 -5.75 -3.04
CA SER A 60 -10.01 -4.80 -3.40
C SER A 60 -11.07 -4.81 -2.31
N MET A 61 -11.39 -3.63 -1.79
CA MET A 61 -12.50 -3.41 -0.87
C MET A 61 -13.50 -2.47 -1.53
N LYS A 62 -14.75 -2.90 -1.59
CA LYS A 62 -15.85 -2.15 -2.21
C LYS A 62 -16.97 -1.88 -1.21
N LEU A 63 -17.60 -0.72 -1.35
CA LEU A 63 -18.84 -0.34 -0.68
C LEU A 63 -19.88 -0.08 -1.78
N ASN A 64 -21.03 -0.78 -1.76
CA ASN A 64 -22.04 -0.67 -2.80
C ASN A 64 -21.44 -0.82 -4.23
N SER A 65 -20.53 -1.80 -4.41
CA SER A 65 -19.80 -2.08 -5.66
C SER A 65 -18.78 -1.01 -6.09
N GLN A 66 -18.67 0.11 -5.37
CA GLN A 66 -17.64 1.13 -5.61
C GLN A 66 -16.38 0.81 -4.82
N GLU A 67 -15.22 0.79 -5.47
CA GLU A 67 -13.93 0.59 -4.77
C GLU A 67 -13.66 1.78 -3.84
N ILE A 68 -13.43 1.48 -2.55
CA ILE A 68 -13.08 2.46 -1.52
C ILE A 68 -11.61 2.34 -1.12
N MET A 69 -11.02 1.17 -1.33
CA MET A 69 -9.60 0.91 -1.08
C MET A 69 -9.17 -0.32 -1.89
N GLY A 70 -7.92 -0.33 -2.33
CA GLY A 70 -7.32 -1.50 -2.95
C GLY A 70 -5.80 -1.39 -3.01
N TYR A 71 -5.15 -2.51 -3.25
CA TYR A 71 -3.74 -2.52 -3.65
C TYR A 71 -3.46 -3.65 -4.64
N THR A 72 -2.42 -3.44 -5.43
CA THR A 72 -1.70 -4.49 -6.16
C THR A 72 -0.26 -4.41 -5.73
N MET A 73 0.33 -5.52 -5.35
CA MET A 73 1.70 -5.58 -4.84
C MET A 73 2.44 -6.74 -5.48
N ALA A 74 3.64 -6.49 -5.99
CA ALA A 74 4.60 -7.51 -6.37
C ALA A 74 5.79 -7.44 -5.42
N MET A 75 6.21 -8.58 -4.92
CA MET A 75 7.34 -8.74 -3.99
C MET A 75 8.37 -9.67 -4.62
N LYS A 76 9.62 -9.25 -4.61
CA LYS A 76 10.74 -10.08 -4.97
C LYS A 76 11.55 -10.39 -3.71
N TYR A 77 11.68 -11.67 -3.40
CA TYR A 77 12.52 -12.17 -2.31
C TYR A 77 13.96 -12.40 -2.78
N ALA A 78 14.88 -12.36 -1.83
CA ALA A 78 16.24 -12.85 -2.01
C ALA A 78 16.22 -14.35 -2.35
N SER A 79 17.28 -14.85 -2.94
CA SER A 79 17.38 -16.26 -3.34
C SER A 79 17.26 -17.24 -2.16
N ASP A 80 17.56 -16.81 -0.95
CA ASP A 80 17.41 -17.59 0.29
C ASP A 80 16.01 -17.53 0.90
N MET A 81 15.09 -16.77 0.31
CA MET A 81 13.71 -16.56 0.74
C MET A 81 13.53 -15.95 2.14
N LYS A 82 14.59 -15.36 2.73
CA LYS A 82 14.56 -14.82 4.10
C LYS A 82 14.28 -13.33 4.16
N SER A 83 14.55 -12.62 3.08
CA SER A 83 14.35 -11.17 3.02
C SER A 83 13.66 -10.76 1.72
N VAL A 84 12.85 -9.70 1.79
CA VAL A 84 12.27 -9.07 0.61
C VAL A 84 13.29 -8.09 0.04
N GLU A 85 13.70 -8.28 -1.21
CA GLU A 85 14.59 -7.35 -1.91
C GLU A 85 13.85 -6.12 -2.39
N GLN A 86 12.72 -6.33 -3.05
CA GLN A 86 11.97 -5.25 -3.69
C GLN A 86 10.48 -5.46 -3.52
N ILE A 87 9.76 -4.36 -3.32
CA ILE A 87 8.31 -4.29 -3.38
C ILE A 87 7.96 -3.26 -4.46
N SER A 88 7.00 -3.59 -5.33
CA SER A 88 6.45 -2.67 -6.31
C SER A 88 4.95 -2.84 -6.40
N GLY A 89 4.26 -1.82 -6.87
CA GLY A 89 2.81 -1.91 -7.06
C GLY A 89 2.09 -0.60 -6.88
N SER A 90 0.83 -0.71 -6.52
CA SER A 90 -0.12 0.39 -6.44
C SER A 90 -0.97 0.25 -5.18
N VAL A 91 -1.17 1.35 -4.46
CA VAL A 91 -2.16 1.46 -3.38
C VAL A 91 -3.20 2.49 -3.80
N ARG A 92 -4.46 2.09 -3.84
CA ARG A 92 -5.59 2.93 -4.26
C ARG A 92 -6.47 3.27 -3.07
N MET A 93 -6.67 4.55 -2.86
CA MET A 93 -7.62 5.11 -1.88
C MET A 93 -8.30 6.30 -2.57
N PRO A 94 -9.34 6.06 -3.38
CA PRO A 94 -9.95 7.13 -4.15
C PRO A 94 -10.24 8.39 -3.30
N PRO A 95 -9.91 9.60 -3.80
CA PRO A 95 -9.56 9.94 -5.19
C PRO A 95 -8.07 9.81 -5.57
N ILE A 96 -7.22 9.19 -4.76
CA ILE A 96 -5.78 9.11 -5.01
C ILE A 96 -5.28 7.66 -5.16
N ARG A 97 -4.17 7.52 -5.85
CA ARG A 97 -3.40 6.29 -6.02
C ARG A 97 -1.90 6.57 -5.84
N PHE A 98 -1.22 5.68 -5.20
CA PHE A 98 0.24 5.68 -5.05
C PHE A 98 0.79 4.53 -5.90
N ASP A 99 1.56 4.84 -6.93
CA ASP A 99 2.19 3.84 -7.80
C ASP A 99 3.69 3.89 -7.64
N GLY A 100 4.34 2.76 -7.44
CA GLY A 100 5.79 2.80 -7.33
C GLY A 100 6.48 1.54 -6.86
N TRP A 101 7.70 1.72 -6.39
CA TRP A 101 8.57 0.66 -5.92
C TRP A 101 9.43 1.13 -4.74
N VAL A 102 9.86 0.17 -3.95
CA VAL A 102 10.78 0.35 -2.82
C VAL A 102 11.79 -0.80 -2.82
N ASN A 103 13.08 -0.49 -2.71
CA ASN A 103 14.12 -1.46 -2.39
C ASN A 103 14.05 -1.75 -0.88
N ALA A 104 13.25 -2.77 -0.52
CA ALA A 104 12.92 -3.05 0.87
C ALA A 104 14.16 -3.42 1.69
N GLN A 105 15.05 -4.24 1.13
CA GLN A 105 16.27 -4.65 1.81
C GLN A 105 17.21 -3.47 2.09
N ALA A 106 17.46 -2.63 1.09
CA ALA A 106 18.29 -1.45 1.27
C ALA A 106 17.70 -0.46 2.28
N MET A 107 16.38 -0.32 2.28
CA MET A 107 15.65 0.54 3.21
C MET A 107 15.77 0.03 4.66
N ILE A 108 15.59 -1.28 4.90
CA ILE A 108 15.76 -1.89 6.23
C ILE A 108 17.20 -1.68 6.74
N VAL A 109 18.20 -1.92 5.89
CA VAL A 109 19.61 -1.70 6.25
C VAL A 109 19.87 -0.23 6.58
N ALA A 110 19.35 0.69 5.77
CA ALA A 110 19.51 2.13 6.03
C ALA A 110 18.87 2.57 7.35
N MET A 111 17.65 2.09 7.63
CA MET A 111 16.94 2.45 8.87
C MET A 111 17.61 1.88 10.13
N SER A 112 18.36 0.79 9.99
CA SER A 112 19.14 0.19 11.09
C SER A 112 20.48 0.89 11.34
N ASP A 113 20.99 1.68 10.39
CA ASP A 113 22.25 2.42 10.48
C ASP A 113 21.95 3.88 10.84
N SER A 114 22.48 4.33 11.99
CA SER A 114 22.20 5.68 12.51
C SER A 114 22.70 6.81 11.56
N THR A 115 23.71 6.56 10.75
CA THR A 115 24.25 7.52 9.78
C THR A 115 23.42 7.53 8.49
N LYS A 116 23.13 6.36 7.92
CA LYS A 116 22.32 6.22 6.70
C LYS A 116 20.87 6.61 6.91
N ARG A 117 20.33 6.36 8.10
CA ARG A 117 18.94 6.70 8.44
C ARG A 117 18.63 8.18 8.26
N LEU A 118 19.60 9.07 8.47
CA LEU A 118 19.43 10.52 8.31
C LEU A 118 19.82 11.02 6.91
N ASP A 119 20.36 10.17 6.06
CA ASP A 119 20.67 10.49 4.66
C ASP A 119 19.41 10.36 3.80
N VAL A 120 18.63 11.43 3.74
CA VAL A 120 17.39 11.46 2.93
C VAL A 120 17.65 11.31 1.44
N ALA A 121 18.84 11.70 0.93
CA ALA A 121 19.18 11.51 -0.47
C ALA A 121 19.34 10.01 -0.79
N TYR A 122 20.05 9.30 0.08
CA TYR A 122 20.15 7.85 -0.02
C TYR A 122 18.78 7.17 0.11
N LEU A 123 17.97 7.52 1.11
CA LEU A 123 16.63 6.94 1.29
C LEU A 123 15.76 7.16 0.05
N ASN A 124 15.77 8.36 -0.52
CA ASN A 124 15.02 8.69 -1.73
C ASN A 124 15.52 7.92 -2.97
N SER A 125 16.79 7.55 -3.03
CA SER A 125 17.32 6.71 -4.12
C SER A 125 16.85 5.24 -4.01
N GLN A 126 16.32 4.82 -2.86
CA GLN A 126 15.82 3.45 -2.63
C GLN A 126 14.33 3.30 -2.85
N MET A 127 13.65 4.35 -3.31
CA MET A 127 12.22 4.31 -3.62
C MET A 127 11.88 5.22 -4.81
N GLY A 128 10.82 4.88 -5.51
CA GLY A 128 10.21 5.72 -6.53
C GLY A 128 8.71 5.53 -6.44
N VAL A 129 7.99 6.51 -5.88
CA VAL A 129 6.53 6.45 -5.72
C VAL A 129 5.94 7.75 -6.26
N VAL A 130 5.03 7.62 -7.21
CA VAL A 130 4.22 8.73 -7.74
C VAL A 130 2.85 8.74 -7.08
N VAL A 131 2.31 9.92 -6.90
CA VAL A 131 0.96 10.16 -6.42
C VAL A 131 0.11 10.59 -7.60
N VAL A 132 -0.98 9.87 -7.85
CA VAL A 132 -1.80 10.01 -9.05
C VAL A 132 -3.26 10.23 -8.64
N GLN A 133 -3.96 11.08 -9.36
CA GLN A 133 -5.41 11.23 -9.23
C GLN A 133 -6.10 10.08 -9.98
N THR A 134 -7.09 9.42 -9.33
CA THR A 134 -7.71 8.21 -9.92
C THR A 134 -8.72 8.50 -11.02
N SER A 135 -9.17 9.75 -11.18
CA SER A 135 -10.18 10.13 -12.18
C SER A 135 -9.63 10.27 -13.60
N ASP A 136 -8.40 10.71 -13.75
CA ASP A 136 -7.79 11.08 -15.04
C ASP A 136 -6.32 10.66 -15.18
N ASP A 137 -5.81 9.90 -14.18
CA ASP A 137 -4.41 9.46 -14.09
C ASP A 137 -3.39 10.62 -14.05
N ALA A 138 -3.83 11.84 -13.69
CA ALA A 138 -2.92 12.97 -13.57
C ALA A 138 -1.94 12.77 -12.42
N GLN A 139 -0.66 12.94 -12.68
CA GLN A 139 0.37 12.93 -11.62
C GLN A 139 0.26 14.19 -10.77
N LEU A 140 0.01 14.03 -9.50
CA LEU A 140 -0.10 15.11 -8.52
C LEU A 140 1.24 15.43 -7.85
N GLY A 141 2.10 14.43 -7.71
CA GLY A 141 3.39 14.57 -7.05
C GLY A 141 4.13 13.26 -6.90
N THR A 142 5.13 13.27 -6.03
CA THR A 142 5.92 12.08 -5.67
C THR A 142 6.06 11.98 -4.16
N LEU A 143 6.30 10.78 -3.65
CA LEU A 143 6.71 10.61 -2.26
C LEU A 143 8.21 10.80 -2.14
N ALA A 144 8.64 11.49 -1.08
CA ALA A 144 10.04 11.64 -0.74
C ALA A 144 10.23 11.69 0.78
N PHE A 145 11.35 11.17 1.26
CA PHE A 145 11.79 11.40 2.63
C PHE A 145 12.30 12.84 2.78
N LYS A 146 11.92 13.46 3.90
CA LYS A 146 12.46 14.73 4.39
C LYS A 146 12.81 14.59 5.86
N LEU A 147 13.79 15.37 6.33
CA LEU A 147 14.13 15.39 7.74
C LEU A 147 13.11 16.25 8.51
N TYR A 148 12.45 15.62 9.44
CA TYR A 148 11.68 16.28 10.49
C TYR A 148 12.57 16.50 11.70
N THR A 149 12.48 17.68 12.30
CA THR A 149 13.12 17.97 13.60
C THR A 149 12.01 18.17 14.61
N ASP A 150 11.97 17.31 15.60
CA ASP A 150 11.02 17.42 16.70
C ASP A 150 11.25 18.74 17.46
N PRO A 151 10.23 19.60 17.57
CA PRO A 151 10.40 20.94 18.17
C PRO A 151 10.66 20.89 19.68
N GLU A 152 10.27 19.81 20.37
CA GLU A 152 10.44 19.69 21.83
C GLU A 152 11.78 19.06 22.20
N THR A 153 12.21 18.05 21.44
CA THR A 153 13.40 17.27 21.74
C THR A 153 14.61 17.60 20.88
N GLY A 154 14.41 18.28 19.73
CA GLY A 154 15.44 18.53 18.73
C GLY A 154 15.88 17.28 17.96
N ILE A 155 15.25 16.12 18.19
CA ILE A 155 15.59 14.85 17.54
C ILE A 155 15.20 14.92 16.07
N LYS A 156 16.13 14.53 15.19
CA LYS A 156 15.89 14.43 13.75
C LYS A 156 15.46 13.03 13.37
N SER A 157 14.44 12.93 12.52
CA SER A 157 13.98 11.67 11.95
C SER A 157 13.54 11.86 10.49
N PRO A 158 13.74 10.86 9.62
CA PRO A 158 13.19 10.91 8.28
C PRO A 158 11.68 10.65 8.36
N GLN A 159 10.90 11.49 7.69
CA GLN A 159 9.46 11.31 7.51
C GLN A 159 9.11 11.41 6.03
N VAL A 160 8.02 10.78 5.63
CA VAL A 160 7.55 10.79 4.24
C VAL A 160 6.70 12.04 4.00
N ALA A 161 7.02 12.74 2.93
CA ALA A 161 6.26 13.89 2.42
C ALA A 161 5.76 13.61 1.01
N VAL A 162 4.65 14.24 0.62
CA VAL A 162 4.22 14.40 -0.77
C VAL A 162 4.87 15.66 -1.31
N VAL A 163 5.64 15.53 -2.38
CA VAL A 163 6.26 16.65 -3.10
C VAL A 163 5.47 16.89 -4.37
N TYR A 164 4.84 18.05 -4.48
CA TYR A 164 4.00 18.43 -5.62
C TYR A 164 4.83 18.90 -6.82
N SER A 165 4.19 19.00 -7.99
CA SER A 165 4.83 19.42 -9.22
C SER A 165 5.35 20.86 -9.20
N ASP A 166 4.81 21.73 -8.32
CA ASP A 166 5.27 23.11 -8.11
C ASP A 166 6.44 23.22 -7.11
N GLY A 167 6.95 22.08 -6.62
CA GLY A 167 8.02 21.99 -5.62
C GLY A 167 7.57 22.20 -4.16
N SER A 168 6.33 22.58 -3.92
CA SER A 168 5.78 22.58 -2.56
C SER A 168 5.63 21.15 -2.03
N TRP A 169 5.51 21.01 -0.71
CA TRP A 169 5.37 19.69 -0.11
C TRP A 169 4.57 19.74 1.20
N GLU A 170 4.01 18.60 1.57
CA GLU A 170 3.27 18.39 2.83
C GLU A 170 3.62 17.01 3.41
N TRP A 171 3.58 16.87 4.73
CA TRP A 171 3.78 15.56 5.35
C TRP A 171 2.65 14.60 4.96
N LEU A 172 3.01 13.39 4.57
CA LEU A 172 2.01 12.37 4.22
C LEU A 172 1.10 12.05 5.41
N ALA A 173 1.65 12.03 6.63
CA ALA A 173 0.87 11.80 7.85
C ALA A 173 -0.21 12.87 8.07
N ASP A 174 0.09 14.14 7.80
CA ASP A 174 -0.87 15.24 7.92
C ASP A 174 -2.00 15.12 6.90
N ILE A 175 -1.65 14.74 5.67
CA ILE A 175 -2.64 14.50 4.61
C ILE A 175 -3.59 13.36 5.01
N LEU A 176 -3.05 12.23 5.49
CA LEU A 176 -3.84 11.06 5.84
C LEU A 176 -4.69 11.25 7.11
N SER A 177 -4.21 12.03 8.07
CA SER A 177 -4.95 12.33 9.31
C SER A 177 -6.03 13.41 9.14
N GLY A 178 -6.07 14.08 7.98
CA GLY A 178 -6.95 15.22 7.74
C GLY A 178 -6.56 16.48 8.53
N SER A 179 -5.39 16.46 9.22
CA SER A 179 -4.82 17.61 9.93
C SER A 179 -4.00 18.52 9.00
N GLY A 180 -3.72 18.05 7.77
CA GLY A 180 -3.18 18.87 6.71
C GLY A 180 -4.03 20.12 6.51
N THR A 181 -3.41 21.25 6.25
CA THR A 181 -4.11 22.51 6.01
C THR A 181 -5.27 22.26 5.04
N LYS A 182 -6.46 22.80 5.32
CA LYS A 182 -7.69 22.63 4.50
C LYS A 182 -7.48 22.82 2.98
N SER A 183 -6.33 23.37 2.58
CA SER A 183 -5.90 23.53 1.20
C SER A 183 -5.48 22.21 0.53
N SER A 184 -5.00 21.17 1.27
CA SER A 184 -4.55 19.92 0.67
C SER A 184 -5.72 19.07 0.16
N PHE A 185 -6.79 18.92 0.94
CA PHE A 185 -7.97 18.18 0.50
C PHE A 185 -8.74 18.90 -0.62
N THR A 186 -8.79 20.24 -0.62
CA THR A 186 -9.40 21.03 -1.69
C THR A 186 -8.59 21.01 -2.98
N ARG A 187 -7.27 20.84 -2.93
CA ARG A 187 -6.45 20.63 -4.15
C ARG A 187 -6.76 19.31 -4.86
N TRP A 188 -7.12 18.27 -4.10
CA TRP A 188 -7.39 16.93 -4.63
C TRP A 188 -8.82 16.79 -5.17
N SER A 189 -9.74 17.68 -4.80
CA SER A 189 -11.16 17.61 -5.15
C SER A 189 -11.61 18.63 -6.20
N GLN A 190 -10.75 19.55 -6.65
CA GLN A 190 -11.11 20.54 -7.68
C GLN A 190 -10.80 20.00 -9.08
N PRO A 191 -11.78 19.91 -9.98
CA PRO A 191 -11.53 19.68 -11.40
C PRO A 191 -10.75 20.88 -11.96
N ARG A 192 -9.67 20.61 -12.68
CA ARG A 192 -8.95 21.60 -13.48
C ARG A 192 -9.68 21.86 -14.77
#